data_5d0a101f54b78730ee9e8eae407e1f88
#
_entry.id   5d0a101f54b78730ee9e8eae407e1f88
#
_cell.length_a   1.000
_cell.length_b   1.000
_cell.length_c   1.000
_cell.angle_alpha   90.00
_cell.angle_beta   90.00
_cell.angle_gamma   90.00
#
_symmetry.space_group_name_H-M   'P 1'
#
loop_
_entity.id
_entity.type
_entity.pdbx_description
1 polymer ?
#
loop_
_entity_poly.entity_id
_entity_poly.type
_entity_poly.pdbx_seq_one_letter_code
_entity_poly.pdbx_strand_id
1 'polypeptide(L)'
;KLVADTTSTIQKVVVPPEDVRESGLLKDRVIIHFPDIAIGADMTMFKEAVANWKKKCERWQSYCDREEIKKPVRPVLVIQVEDGNEREITQTDLDSCISILEDAIGRRLQAGEVVHTFDKHETIKRHGLDIRRVDASRIEEDEKAIVVFFKMNLSTGWDCPRAETMMSFRHANDYTYIAQLLGRMIRTPLARRVESDAELNNVGLFLPFFDEKTVKMVEQALRDSEAIVPAETGSHKELITLKRDPAFADVFSDMNLITYRIDSARKQPALRRLIALARALTQDMIAPEARKSTLKKVLDEFESEIAALKKSGKFEEISKAVTGLALRTLTIDYGSSAKGTTDNISEIVELSEFDINNLFERAGKVLGEGLHKEYWVRHAVRDFKDVK
;
A
#
# COMPACT_ATOMS: atom_id res chain seq x y z
N LYS A 1 2.28 -31.68 -23.81
CA LYS A 1 2.27 -32.88 -24.68
C LYS A 1 3.47 -33.79 -24.47
N LEU A 2 4.56 -33.35 -23.89
CA LEU A 2 5.76 -34.19 -23.62
C LEU A 2 5.61 -35.05 -22.33
N VAL A 3 4.64 -34.75 -21.49
CA VAL A 3 4.40 -35.48 -20.22
C VAL A 3 3.33 -36.58 -20.36
N ALA A 4 2.58 -36.59 -21.45
CA ALA A 4 1.48 -37.55 -21.65
C ALA A 4 1.89 -38.92 -22.19
N ASP A 5 3.12 -39.08 -22.72
CA ASP A 5 3.56 -40.31 -23.41
C ASP A 5 4.74 -41.04 -22.73
N THR A 6 5.20 -40.58 -21.57
CA THR A 6 6.21 -41.30 -20.82
C THR A 6 5.54 -42.23 -19.80
N THR A 7 5.40 -43.47 -20.13
CA THR A 7 5.15 -44.61 -19.21
C THR A 7 6.33 -44.85 -18.25
N SER A 8 7.16 -43.87 -17.97
CA SER A 8 8.10 -43.93 -16.87
C SER A 8 7.36 -43.56 -15.60
N THR A 9 7.30 -44.47 -14.66
CA THR A 9 6.84 -44.33 -13.27
C THR A 9 7.72 -43.25 -12.58
N ILE A 10 7.46 -41.98 -12.88
CA ILE A 10 8.00 -40.89 -12.07
C ILE A 10 7.22 -40.98 -10.75
N GLN A 11 7.91 -41.47 -9.74
CA GLN A 11 7.37 -41.47 -8.39
C GLN A 11 7.11 -40.03 -7.99
N LYS A 12 5.84 -39.63 -7.96
CA LYS A 12 5.43 -38.30 -7.53
C LYS A 12 5.58 -38.25 -6.02
N VAL A 13 6.62 -37.63 -5.54
CA VAL A 13 6.78 -37.32 -4.11
C VAL A 13 5.95 -36.07 -3.83
N VAL A 14 4.89 -36.22 -3.07
CA VAL A 14 4.11 -35.12 -2.55
C VAL A 14 4.55 -34.89 -1.12
N VAL A 15 5.16 -33.73 -0.87
CA VAL A 15 5.50 -33.29 0.50
C VAL A 15 4.30 -32.52 1.03
N PRO A 16 3.66 -32.96 2.11
CA PRO A 16 2.56 -32.21 2.72
C PRO A 16 3.03 -30.83 3.19
N PRO A 17 2.20 -29.79 3.14
CA PRO A 17 2.54 -28.46 3.67
C PRO A 17 2.98 -28.47 5.14
N GLU A 18 2.45 -29.39 5.91
CA GLU A 18 2.80 -29.61 7.32
C GLU A 18 4.27 -30.00 7.48
N ASP A 19 4.76 -30.93 6.68
CA ASP A 19 6.16 -31.38 6.71
C ASP A 19 7.11 -30.23 6.32
N VAL A 20 6.70 -29.38 5.36
CA VAL A 20 7.49 -28.20 4.98
C VAL A 20 7.57 -27.18 6.12
N ARG A 21 6.51 -27.05 6.91
CA ARG A 21 6.50 -26.17 8.10
C ARG A 21 7.35 -26.76 9.22
N GLU A 22 7.20 -28.03 9.52
CA GLU A 22 8.01 -28.71 10.54
C GLU A 22 9.50 -28.66 10.23
N SER A 23 9.87 -28.66 8.94
CA SER A 23 11.26 -28.49 8.52
C SER A 23 11.84 -27.09 8.82
N GLY A 24 11.00 -26.12 9.17
CA GLY A 24 11.42 -24.74 9.45
C GLY A 24 11.80 -23.92 8.21
N LEU A 25 11.45 -24.37 7.01
CA LEU A 25 11.69 -23.64 5.76
C LEU A 25 10.74 -22.46 5.55
N LEU A 26 9.59 -22.50 6.23
CA LEU A 26 8.59 -21.44 6.15
C LEU A 26 8.46 -20.72 7.50
N LYS A 27 8.18 -19.44 7.44
CA LYS A 27 7.84 -18.62 8.61
C LYS A 27 6.49 -19.06 9.18
N ASP A 28 6.31 -18.85 10.47
CA ASP A 28 5.14 -19.32 11.20
C ASP A 28 3.89 -18.49 10.92
N ARG A 29 4.06 -17.14 10.73
CA ARG A 29 2.95 -16.20 10.71
C ARG A 29 3.09 -15.13 9.65
N VAL A 30 1.95 -14.73 9.09
CA VAL A 30 1.78 -13.48 8.36
C VAL A 30 0.87 -12.56 9.19
N ILE A 31 1.34 -11.35 9.45
CA ILE A 31 0.64 -10.35 10.25
C ILE A 31 0.24 -9.23 9.31
N ILE A 32 -1.06 -9.06 9.08
CA ILE A 32 -1.60 -8.06 8.17
C ILE A 32 -2.18 -6.91 8.99
N HIS A 33 -1.65 -5.71 8.76
CA HIS A 33 -2.10 -4.46 9.35
C HIS A 33 -2.92 -3.67 8.32
N PHE A 34 -4.11 -3.24 8.68
CA PHE A 34 -5.00 -2.47 7.84
C PHE A 34 -5.85 -1.51 8.69
N PRO A 35 -6.35 -0.39 8.13
CA PRO A 35 -7.14 0.57 8.87
C PRO A 35 -8.57 0.06 9.09
N ASP A 36 -9.18 0.42 10.20
CA ASP A 36 -10.60 0.16 10.45
C ASP A 36 -11.50 0.97 9.50
N ILE A 37 -11.09 2.22 9.24
CA ILE A 37 -11.75 3.13 8.29
C ILE A 37 -10.67 3.68 7.36
N ALA A 38 -10.90 3.62 6.06
CA ALA A 38 -9.96 4.16 5.05
C ALA A 38 -9.96 5.70 5.06
N ILE A 39 -9.17 6.31 5.93
CA ILE A 39 -9.02 7.77 6.07
C ILE A 39 -7.82 8.36 5.32
N GLY A 40 -7.17 7.63 4.44
CA GLY A 40 -5.99 8.14 3.74
C GLY A 40 -4.83 8.48 4.69
N ALA A 41 -4.58 7.59 5.63
CA ALA A 41 -3.48 7.64 6.58
C ALA A 41 -2.33 6.70 6.16
N ASP A 42 -1.99 6.75 4.88
CA ASP A 42 -0.98 5.90 4.27
C ASP A 42 0.42 6.15 4.82
N MET A 43 0.79 7.41 5.06
CA MET A 43 2.10 7.74 5.65
C MET A 43 2.20 7.37 7.13
N THR A 44 1.09 7.41 7.87
CA THR A 44 1.04 6.88 9.25
C THR A 44 1.31 5.38 9.26
N MET A 45 0.62 4.61 8.41
CA MET A 45 0.87 3.17 8.29
C MET A 45 2.26 2.87 7.76
N PHE A 46 2.81 3.71 6.89
CA PHE A 46 4.19 3.58 6.45
C PHE A 46 5.18 3.76 7.61
N LYS A 47 4.94 4.73 8.50
CA LYS A 47 5.74 4.93 9.71
C LYS A 47 5.73 3.68 10.60
N GLU A 48 4.57 3.05 10.78
CA GLU A 48 4.45 1.78 11.50
C GLU A 48 5.17 0.62 10.80
N ALA A 49 5.10 0.55 9.47
CA ALA A 49 5.85 -0.45 8.69
C ALA A 49 7.36 -0.29 8.85
N VAL A 50 7.85 0.96 8.84
CA VAL A 50 9.27 1.28 9.07
C VAL A 50 9.69 0.91 10.49
N ALA A 51 8.86 1.19 11.50
CA ALA A 51 9.11 0.81 12.89
C ALA A 51 9.16 -0.73 13.06
N ASN A 52 8.25 -1.45 12.44
CA ASN A 52 8.25 -2.92 12.41
C ASN A 52 9.53 -3.47 11.77
N TRP A 53 9.90 -2.96 10.60
CA TRP A 53 11.13 -3.34 9.91
C TRP A 53 12.38 -3.05 10.75
N LYS A 54 12.48 -1.87 11.35
CA LYS A 54 13.61 -1.50 12.23
C LYS A 54 13.75 -2.46 13.41
N LYS A 55 12.64 -2.77 14.07
CA LYS A 55 12.61 -3.75 15.18
C LYS A 55 13.10 -5.12 14.72
N LYS A 56 12.76 -5.56 13.52
CA LYS A 56 13.28 -6.81 12.94
C LYS A 56 14.77 -6.75 12.65
N CYS A 57 15.28 -5.61 12.13
CA CYS A 57 16.71 -5.42 11.93
C CYS A 57 17.49 -5.56 13.25
N GLU A 58 17.01 -4.96 14.33
CA GLU A 58 17.63 -5.02 15.67
C GLU A 58 17.61 -6.45 16.22
N ARG A 59 16.48 -7.18 16.06
CA ARG A 59 16.35 -8.58 16.50
C ARG A 59 17.26 -9.51 15.70
N TRP A 60 17.29 -9.37 14.37
CA TRP A 60 18.19 -10.16 13.53
C TRP A 60 19.66 -9.91 13.85
N GLN A 61 20.05 -8.65 14.08
CA GLN A 61 21.42 -8.33 14.50
C GLN A 61 21.74 -9.05 15.82
N SER A 62 20.89 -8.91 16.82
CA SER A 62 21.08 -9.57 18.13
C SER A 62 21.13 -11.09 18.03
N TYR A 63 20.29 -11.68 17.16
CA TYR A 63 20.29 -13.12 16.93
C TYR A 63 21.58 -13.57 16.23
N CYS A 64 21.97 -12.89 15.14
CA CYS A 64 23.15 -13.24 14.38
C CYS A 64 24.45 -13.12 15.21
N ASP A 65 24.53 -12.09 16.05
CA ASP A 65 25.69 -11.88 16.96
C ASP A 65 25.77 -12.99 18.00
N ARG A 66 24.64 -13.37 18.61
CA ARG A 66 24.58 -14.44 19.61
C ARG A 66 24.91 -15.82 19.04
N GLU A 67 24.42 -16.12 17.83
CA GLU A 67 24.63 -17.40 17.16
C GLU A 67 25.88 -17.45 16.29
N GLU A 68 26.70 -16.40 16.32
CA GLU A 68 27.95 -16.25 15.56
C GLU A 68 27.77 -16.54 14.05
N ILE A 69 26.65 -16.03 13.47
CA ILE A 69 26.30 -16.28 12.06
C ILE A 69 27.26 -15.50 11.16
N LYS A 70 28.05 -16.22 10.35
CA LYS A 70 29.05 -15.64 9.45
C LYS A 70 28.50 -14.62 8.47
N LYS A 71 27.31 -14.87 7.93
CA LYS A 71 26.59 -13.95 7.03
C LYS A 71 25.33 -13.49 7.73
N PRO A 72 25.34 -12.31 8.41
CA PRO A 72 24.18 -11.85 9.15
C PRO A 72 23.00 -11.57 8.21
N VAL A 73 21.80 -11.90 8.66
CA VAL A 73 20.56 -11.60 7.95
C VAL A 73 20.29 -10.09 8.08
N ARG A 74 20.13 -9.42 6.95
CA ARG A 74 19.74 -8.00 6.87
C ARG A 74 18.34 -7.89 6.29
N PRO A 75 17.31 -7.65 7.12
CA PRO A 75 15.94 -7.53 6.62
C PRO A 75 15.77 -6.45 5.57
N VAL A 76 14.97 -6.74 4.55
CA VAL A 76 14.59 -5.79 3.50
C VAL A 76 13.16 -5.34 3.73
N LEU A 77 12.95 -4.03 3.70
CA LEU A 77 11.63 -3.42 3.60
C LEU A 77 11.26 -3.29 2.12
N VAL A 78 10.19 -3.95 1.69
CA VAL A 78 9.67 -3.84 0.33
C VAL A 78 8.47 -2.92 0.29
N ILE A 79 8.50 -1.93 -0.60
CA ILE A 79 7.51 -0.86 -0.68
C ILE A 79 6.89 -0.86 -2.07
N GLN A 80 5.63 -1.28 -2.14
CA GLN A 80 4.86 -1.21 -3.37
C GLN A 80 4.30 0.19 -3.55
N VAL A 81 4.70 0.84 -4.65
CA VAL A 81 4.27 2.20 -4.97
C VAL A 81 3.20 2.22 -6.05
N GLU A 82 2.42 3.29 -6.09
CA GLU A 82 1.42 3.53 -7.12
C GLU A 82 2.05 3.74 -8.50
N ASP A 83 1.26 3.55 -9.55
CA ASP A 83 1.68 3.90 -10.88
C ASP A 83 1.83 5.42 -11.02
N GLY A 84 2.74 5.82 -11.89
CA GLY A 84 2.92 7.20 -12.24
C GLY A 84 1.99 7.64 -13.37
N ASN A 85 2.25 8.84 -13.86
CA ASN A 85 1.62 9.41 -15.03
C ASN A 85 2.70 9.85 -16.06
N GLU A 86 2.34 10.62 -17.08
CA GLU A 86 3.28 11.10 -18.10
C GLU A 86 4.40 11.99 -17.53
N ARG A 87 4.20 12.59 -16.35
CA ARG A 87 5.14 13.55 -15.73
C ARG A 87 5.87 13.00 -14.53
N GLU A 88 5.28 12.01 -13.86
CA GLU A 88 5.78 11.45 -12.59
C GLU A 88 5.95 9.95 -12.69
N ILE A 89 7.04 9.45 -12.16
CA ILE A 89 7.35 8.01 -12.15
C ILE A 89 6.34 7.24 -11.31
N THR A 90 5.90 7.81 -10.20
CA THR A 90 4.91 7.27 -9.27
C THR A 90 4.12 8.40 -8.62
N GLN A 91 2.89 8.13 -8.22
CA GLN A 91 2.08 9.09 -7.44
C GLN A 91 2.41 9.04 -5.95
N THR A 92 3.11 7.99 -5.49
CA THR A 92 3.59 7.88 -4.11
C THR A 92 4.71 8.90 -3.87
N ASP A 93 4.64 9.64 -2.78
CA ASP A 93 5.66 10.61 -2.37
C ASP A 93 6.90 9.91 -1.82
N LEU A 94 7.85 9.63 -2.72
CA LEU A 94 9.11 8.97 -2.36
C LEU A 94 10.00 9.83 -1.47
N ASP A 95 9.95 11.15 -1.59
CA ASP A 95 10.77 12.06 -0.78
C ASP A 95 10.32 12.00 0.68
N SER A 96 9.02 12.00 0.95
CA SER A 96 8.46 11.78 2.30
C SER A 96 8.77 10.38 2.83
N CYS A 97 8.70 9.34 1.98
CA CYS A 97 9.09 7.99 2.38
C CYS A 97 10.56 7.92 2.83
N ILE A 98 11.46 8.54 2.08
CA ILE A 98 12.89 8.57 2.43
C ILE A 98 13.13 9.34 3.72
N SER A 99 12.45 10.49 3.92
CA SER A 99 12.54 11.26 5.15
C SER A 99 12.13 10.44 6.38
N ILE A 100 11.00 9.73 6.32
CA ILE A 100 10.53 8.84 7.40
C ILE A 100 11.54 7.72 7.69
N LEU A 101 12.15 7.14 6.66
CA LEU A 101 13.18 6.11 6.81
C LEU A 101 14.42 6.67 7.51
N GLU A 102 14.91 7.83 7.09
CA GLU A 102 16.09 8.49 7.70
C GLU A 102 15.84 8.85 9.15
N ASP A 103 14.66 9.39 9.47
CA ASP A 103 14.26 9.71 10.84
C ASP A 103 14.22 8.46 11.72
N ALA A 104 13.66 7.36 11.22
CA ALA A 104 13.58 6.10 11.95
C ALA A 104 14.97 5.47 12.19
N ILE A 105 15.87 5.54 11.20
CA ILE A 105 17.23 4.99 11.29
C ILE A 105 18.14 5.92 12.13
N GLY A 106 17.81 7.22 12.20
CA GLY A 106 18.60 8.24 12.90
C GLY A 106 19.84 8.70 12.13
N ARG A 107 19.89 8.46 10.81
CA ARG A 107 20.98 8.88 9.91
C ARG A 107 20.51 9.02 8.48
N ARG A 108 21.29 9.70 7.66
CA ARG A 108 21.09 9.73 6.21
C ARG A 108 21.29 8.36 5.58
N LEU A 109 20.44 8.04 4.62
CA LEU A 109 20.58 6.84 3.80
C LEU A 109 21.76 6.98 2.84
N GLN A 110 22.51 5.90 2.65
CA GLN A 110 23.67 5.86 1.77
C GLN A 110 23.31 5.33 0.38
N ALA A 111 24.13 5.67 -0.61
CA ALA A 111 23.96 5.17 -1.96
C ALA A 111 23.99 3.63 -2.00
N GLY A 112 22.95 3.04 -2.58
CA GLY A 112 22.75 1.61 -2.68
C GLY A 112 21.96 0.96 -1.55
N GLU A 113 21.65 1.66 -0.46
CA GLU A 113 20.77 1.16 0.60
C GLU A 113 19.29 1.14 0.15
N VAL A 114 18.91 2.10 -0.68
CA VAL A 114 17.59 2.16 -1.31
C VAL A 114 17.76 1.85 -2.79
N VAL A 115 16.92 0.94 -3.28
CA VAL A 115 16.93 0.52 -4.69
C VAL A 115 15.50 0.48 -5.24
N HIS A 116 15.36 0.40 -6.55
CA HIS A 116 14.07 0.24 -7.19
C HIS A 116 14.11 -0.81 -8.31
N THR A 117 12.94 -1.31 -8.68
CA THR A 117 12.77 -2.30 -9.77
C THR A 117 11.97 -1.74 -10.96
N PHE A 118 11.91 -0.41 -11.14
CA PHE A 118 11.10 0.22 -12.21
C PHE A 118 11.73 0.00 -13.59
N ASP A 119 10.93 -0.39 -14.57
CA ASP A 119 11.43 -0.85 -15.88
C ASP A 119 12.09 0.23 -16.74
N LYS A 120 11.68 1.49 -16.61
CA LYS A 120 12.05 2.58 -17.52
C LYS A 120 13.21 3.45 -17.03
N HIS A 121 13.72 3.24 -15.82
CA HIS A 121 14.71 4.14 -15.22
C HIS A 121 15.86 3.35 -14.61
N GLU A 122 17.10 3.73 -14.94
CA GLU A 122 18.29 3.12 -14.35
C GLU A 122 18.61 3.69 -12.97
N THR A 123 18.45 5.00 -12.83
CA THR A 123 18.65 5.71 -11.56
C THR A 123 17.64 6.84 -11.46
N ILE A 124 17.04 6.98 -10.29
CA ILE A 124 16.15 8.09 -9.95
C ILE A 124 16.73 8.87 -8.77
N LYS A 125 16.56 10.21 -8.80
CA LYS A 125 16.97 11.07 -7.67
C LYS A 125 15.77 11.45 -6.84
N ARG A 126 15.81 11.15 -5.53
CA ARG A 126 14.80 11.56 -4.55
C ARG A 126 15.49 11.92 -3.23
N HIS A 127 15.03 12.98 -2.59
CA HIS A 127 15.56 13.46 -1.31
C HIS A 127 17.10 13.58 -1.24
N GLY A 128 17.71 13.91 -2.39
CA GLY A 128 19.18 13.99 -2.52
C GLY A 128 19.90 12.64 -2.65
N LEU A 129 19.16 11.53 -2.68
CA LEU A 129 19.69 10.17 -2.82
C LEU A 129 19.56 9.67 -4.27
N ASP A 130 20.63 9.06 -4.77
CA ASP A 130 20.62 8.33 -6.03
C ASP A 130 20.15 6.88 -5.79
N ILE A 131 18.94 6.57 -6.25
CA ILE A 131 18.29 5.27 -6.10
C ILE A 131 18.50 4.51 -7.41
N ARG A 132 19.34 3.47 -7.38
CA ARG A 132 19.64 2.67 -8.55
C ARG A 132 18.60 1.57 -8.80
N ARG A 133 18.49 1.17 -10.06
CA ARG A 133 17.71 -0.01 -10.44
C ARG A 133 18.44 -1.30 -10.06
N VAL A 134 17.66 -2.29 -9.64
CA VAL A 134 18.10 -3.67 -9.42
C VAL A 134 17.06 -4.62 -10.02
N ASP A 135 17.51 -5.68 -10.65
CA ASP A 135 16.62 -6.74 -11.09
C ASP A 135 16.04 -7.47 -9.87
N ALA A 136 14.76 -7.81 -9.93
CA ALA A 136 14.06 -8.48 -8.84
C ALA A 136 14.79 -9.75 -8.34
N SER A 137 15.35 -10.54 -9.24
CA SER A 137 16.08 -11.77 -8.93
C SER A 137 17.39 -11.56 -8.16
N ARG A 138 17.93 -10.33 -8.16
CA ARG A 138 19.22 -10.01 -7.51
C ARG A 138 19.08 -9.32 -6.16
N ILE A 139 17.87 -9.02 -5.72
CA ILE A 139 17.64 -8.32 -4.45
C ILE A 139 18.19 -9.11 -3.26
N GLU A 140 18.02 -10.42 -3.26
CA GLU A 140 18.53 -11.28 -2.17
C GLU A 140 20.06 -11.25 -2.05
N GLU A 141 20.75 -11.18 -3.18
CA GLU A 141 22.23 -11.16 -3.23
C GLU A 141 22.81 -9.78 -2.92
N ASP A 142 21.99 -8.72 -3.03
CA ASP A 142 22.42 -7.34 -2.81
C ASP A 142 22.49 -6.99 -1.32
N GLU A 143 23.66 -7.23 -0.73
CA GLU A 143 23.88 -7.01 0.72
C GLU A 143 23.72 -5.56 1.17
N LYS A 144 23.80 -4.57 0.25
CA LYS A 144 23.64 -3.15 0.56
C LYS A 144 22.17 -2.75 0.59
N ALA A 145 21.33 -3.34 -0.25
CA ALA A 145 19.92 -3.00 -0.35
C ALA A 145 19.16 -3.40 0.93
N ILE A 146 18.59 -2.42 1.60
CA ILE A 146 17.73 -2.59 2.79
C ILE A 146 16.30 -2.11 2.55
N VAL A 147 16.07 -1.29 1.50
CA VAL A 147 14.75 -0.80 1.08
C VAL A 147 14.61 -0.95 -0.43
N VAL A 148 13.47 -1.48 -0.88
CA VAL A 148 13.17 -1.71 -2.30
C VAL A 148 11.85 -1.07 -2.66
N PHE A 149 11.86 -0.10 -3.59
CA PHE A 149 10.64 0.42 -4.22
C PHE A 149 10.31 -0.39 -5.47
N PHE A 150 9.07 -0.86 -5.57
CA PHE A 150 8.60 -1.64 -6.72
C PHE A 150 7.16 -1.28 -7.10
N LYS A 151 6.72 -1.65 -8.31
CA LYS A 151 5.33 -1.50 -8.77
C LYS A 151 4.63 -2.85 -8.82
N MET A 152 4.85 -3.63 -9.89
CA MET A 152 4.22 -4.94 -10.11
C MET A 152 5.23 -6.05 -10.45
N ASN A 153 6.50 -5.74 -10.53
CA ASN A 153 7.49 -6.63 -11.12
C ASN A 153 8.20 -7.57 -10.13
N LEU A 154 7.71 -7.69 -8.89
CA LEU A 154 8.21 -8.71 -7.94
C LEU A 154 7.47 -10.05 -8.03
N SER A 155 6.49 -10.19 -8.94
CA SER A 155 5.70 -11.43 -9.05
C SER A 155 6.43 -12.59 -9.71
N THR A 156 7.40 -12.32 -10.59
CA THR A 156 8.08 -13.35 -11.37
C THR A 156 9.60 -13.29 -11.14
N GLY A 157 10.21 -14.43 -10.84
CA GLY A 157 11.67 -14.54 -10.67
C GLY A 157 12.22 -13.96 -9.37
N TRP A 158 11.39 -13.31 -8.53
CA TRP A 158 11.81 -12.79 -7.24
C TRP A 158 11.73 -13.86 -6.15
N ASP A 159 12.78 -13.98 -5.38
CA ASP A 159 12.86 -14.81 -4.18
C ASP A 159 13.79 -14.10 -3.19
N CYS A 160 13.23 -13.61 -2.10
CA CYS A 160 13.97 -12.81 -1.11
C CYS A 160 13.46 -13.12 0.30
N PRO A 161 13.94 -14.21 0.92
CA PRO A 161 13.53 -14.62 2.27
C PRO A 161 13.76 -13.55 3.35
N ARG A 162 14.73 -12.66 3.16
CA ARG A 162 15.00 -11.53 4.07
C ARG A 162 14.04 -10.35 3.88
N ALA A 163 13.13 -10.39 2.90
CA ALA A 163 12.02 -9.43 2.78
C ALA A 163 10.94 -9.81 3.79
N GLU A 164 10.96 -9.20 4.97
CA GLU A 164 10.11 -9.59 6.10
C GLU A 164 9.05 -8.54 6.45
N THR A 165 9.14 -7.36 5.87
CA THR A 165 8.14 -6.31 6.02
C THR A 165 7.81 -5.73 4.66
N MET A 166 6.52 -5.64 4.37
CA MET A 166 6.00 -5.05 3.14
C MET A 166 4.99 -3.96 3.45
N MET A 167 5.06 -2.87 2.69
CA MET A 167 4.08 -1.81 2.64
C MET A 167 3.53 -1.66 1.22
N SER A 168 2.22 -1.54 1.04
CA SER A 168 1.62 -1.27 -0.26
C SER A 168 0.85 0.05 -0.26
N PHE A 169 1.29 1.00 -1.09
CA PHE A 169 0.54 2.22 -1.37
C PHE A 169 -0.52 2.06 -2.48
N ARG A 170 -0.66 0.86 -3.04
CA ARG A 170 -1.67 0.62 -4.09
C ARG A 170 -3.04 0.36 -3.51
N HIS A 171 -4.05 0.87 -4.21
CA HIS A 171 -5.45 0.56 -3.89
C HIS A 171 -5.79 -0.92 -4.17
N ALA A 172 -6.71 -1.46 -3.38
CA ALA A 172 -7.08 -2.86 -3.25
C ALA A 172 -7.77 -3.48 -4.49
N ASN A 173 -7.07 -3.54 -5.63
CA ASN A 173 -7.64 -4.18 -6.82
C ASN A 173 -7.03 -5.56 -7.13
N ASP A 174 -5.96 -5.96 -6.44
CA ASP A 174 -5.24 -7.19 -6.78
C ASP A 174 -4.76 -7.95 -5.53
N TYR A 175 -5.73 -8.52 -4.81
CA TYR A 175 -5.45 -9.37 -3.63
C TYR A 175 -4.66 -10.65 -4.01
N THR A 176 -4.84 -11.16 -5.23
CA THR A 176 -4.11 -12.33 -5.72
C THR A 176 -2.62 -12.04 -5.85
N TYR A 177 -2.27 -10.86 -6.35
CA TYR A 177 -0.90 -10.41 -6.46
C TYR A 177 -0.22 -10.30 -5.07
N ILE A 178 -0.92 -9.71 -4.10
CA ILE A 178 -0.43 -9.63 -2.71
C ILE A 178 -0.19 -11.03 -2.13
N ALA A 179 -1.13 -11.96 -2.33
CA ALA A 179 -0.97 -13.34 -1.87
C ALA A 179 0.24 -14.04 -2.51
N GLN A 180 0.47 -13.83 -3.81
CA GLN A 180 1.66 -14.37 -4.50
C GLN A 180 2.97 -13.80 -3.96
N LEU A 181 3.03 -12.50 -3.66
CA LEU A 181 4.21 -11.89 -3.04
C LEU A 181 4.46 -12.45 -1.64
N LEU A 182 3.42 -12.55 -0.82
CA LEU A 182 3.52 -13.13 0.52
C LEU A 182 4.02 -14.56 0.48
N GLY A 183 3.54 -15.39 -0.45
CA GLY A 183 4.00 -16.75 -0.64
C GLY A 183 5.52 -16.87 -0.89
N ARG A 184 6.17 -15.79 -1.35
CA ARG A 184 7.64 -15.72 -1.50
C ARG A 184 8.35 -15.16 -0.27
N MET A 185 7.68 -14.29 0.49
CA MET A 185 8.22 -13.68 1.70
C MET A 185 8.17 -14.61 2.92
N ILE A 186 7.29 -15.63 2.90
CA ILE A 186 7.15 -16.57 4.03
C ILE A 186 8.31 -17.55 4.16
N ARG A 187 9.28 -17.57 3.25
CA ARG A 187 10.48 -18.40 3.37
C ARG A 187 11.40 -17.86 4.46
N THR A 188 12.08 -18.78 5.17
CA THR A 188 13.01 -18.39 6.23
C THR A 188 14.39 -18.06 5.65
N PRO A 189 15.05 -16.94 6.06
CA PRO A 189 16.33 -16.52 5.50
C PRO A 189 17.47 -17.53 5.72
N LEU A 190 17.43 -18.27 6.83
CA LEU A 190 18.45 -19.26 7.20
C LEU A 190 18.06 -20.69 6.80
N ALA A 191 16.97 -20.88 6.04
CA ALA A 191 16.38 -22.17 5.73
C ALA A 191 16.15 -23.03 6.99
N ARG A 192 15.89 -22.38 8.11
CA ARG A 192 15.56 -22.99 9.41
C ARG A 192 14.73 -22.02 10.25
N ARG A 193 13.93 -22.56 11.14
CA ARG A 193 13.18 -21.79 12.13
C ARG A 193 14.10 -21.18 13.17
N VAL A 194 13.78 -19.98 13.63
CA VAL A 194 14.45 -19.34 14.76
C VAL A 194 13.68 -19.67 16.02
N GLU A 195 14.19 -20.61 16.82
CA GLU A 195 13.51 -21.09 18.02
C GLU A 195 13.54 -20.09 19.20
N SER A 196 14.60 -19.30 19.27
CA SER A 196 14.84 -18.40 20.40
C SER A 196 14.13 -17.04 20.29
N ASP A 197 13.55 -16.71 19.13
CA ASP A 197 12.78 -15.49 18.92
C ASP A 197 11.68 -15.69 17.86
N ALA A 198 10.45 -15.93 18.33
CA ALA A 198 9.30 -16.20 17.48
C ALA A 198 8.95 -15.04 16.53
N GLU A 199 9.33 -13.80 16.87
CA GLU A 199 9.08 -12.62 16.03
C GLU A 199 9.91 -12.63 14.73
N LEU A 200 11.03 -13.36 14.70
CA LEU A 200 11.84 -13.54 13.49
C LEU A 200 11.25 -14.56 12.51
N ASN A 201 10.22 -15.30 12.93
CA ASN A 201 9.48 -16.22 12.07
C ASN A 201 8.18 -15.60 11.53
N ASN A 202 8.07 -14.28 11.48
CA ASN A 202 6.86 -13.58 11.03
C ASN A 202 7.13 -12.70 9.81
N VAL A 203 6.10 -12.48 9.00
CA VAL A 203 6.06 -11.46 7.95
C VAL A 203 5.06 -10.40 8.33
N GLY A 204 5.46 -9.12 8.24
CA GLY A 204 4.58 -7.97 8.43
C GLY A 204 4.11 -7.40 7.09
N LEU A 205 2.81 -7.19 6.93
CA LEU A 205 2.20 -6.60 5.76
C LEU A 205 1.33 -5.41 6.15
N PHE A 206 1.53 -4.26 5.54
CA PHE A 206 0.83 -3.00 5.82
C PHE A 206 0.04 -2.55 4.61
N LEU A 207 -1.30 -2.47 4.74
CA LEU A 207 -2.25 -2.25 3.64
C LEU A 207 -3.21 -1.09 3.97
N PRO A 208 -2.79 0.18 3.78
CA PRO A 208 -3.59 1.36 4.17
C PRO A 208 -4.90 1.52 3.39
N PHE A 209 -5.01 0.94 2.21
CA PHE A 209 -6.17 1.08 1.32
C PHE A 209 -7.02 -0.19 1.22
N PHE A 210 -6.83 -1.14 2.14
CA PHE A 210 -7.59 -2.39 2.17
C PHE A 210 -8.63 -2.36 3.29
N ASP A 211 -9.82 -2.82 2.98
CA ASP A 211 -10.87 -3.08 3.96
C ASP A 211 -10.81 -4.51 4.48
N GLU A 212 -11.54 -4.80 5.55
CA GLU A 212 -11.61 -6.14 6.15
C GLU A 212 -12.02 -7.23 5.15
N LYS A 213 -12.92 -6.90 4.22
CA LYS A 213 -13.39 -7.85 3.20
C LYS A 213 -12.24 -8.24 2.26
N THR A 214 -11.49 -7.26 1.79
CA THR A 214 -10.36 -7.49 0.88
C THR A 214 -9.22 -8.21 1.59
N VAL A 215 -8.96 -7.90 2.86
CA VAL A 215 -7.96 -8.63 3.67
C VAL A 215 -8.35 -10.11 3.85
N LYS A 216 -9.63 -10.42 4.06
CA LYS A 216 -10.12 -11.81 4.07
C LYS A 216 -9.96 -12.51 2.73
N MET A 217 -10.04 -11.79 1.61
CA MET A 217 -9.75 -12.35 0.29
C MET A 217 -8.25 -12.67 0.11
N VAL A 218 -7.37 -11.82 0.64
CA VAL A 218 -5.91 -12.12 0.69
C VAL A 218 -5.65 -13.37 1.54
N GLU A 219 -6.26 -13.46 2.72
CA GLU A 219 -6.17 -14.64 3.59
C GLU A 219 -6.62 -15.91 2.87
N GLN A 220 -7.77 -15.86 2.22
CA GLN A 220 -8.29 -17.02 1.47
C GLN A 220 -7.38 -17.39 0.31
N ALA A 221 -6.89 -16.41 -0.47
CA ALA A 221 -5.96 -16.66 -1.57
C ALA A 221 -4.64 -17.28 -1.11
N LEU A 222 -4.15 -16.92 0.09
CA LEU A 222 -2.97 -17.54 0.70
C LEU A 222 -3.25 -19.00 1.07
N ARG A 223 -4.41 -19.30 1.66
CA ARG A 223 -4.82 -20.66 1.99
C ARG A 223 -5.00 -21.52 0.75
N ASP A 224 -5.62 -20.96 -0.29
CA ASP A 224 -5.84 -21.65 -1.56
C ASP A 224 -4.51 -21.90 -2.30
N SER A 225 -3.52 -21.01 -2.18
CA SER A 225 -2.18 -21.20 -2.75
C SER A 225 -1.37 -22.29 -2.07
N GLU A 226 -1.67 -22.62 -0.82
CA GLU A 226 -1.07 -23.76 -0.11
C GLU A 226 -1.57 -25.10 -0.64
N ALA A 227 -2.79 -25.16 -1.17
CA ALA A 227 -3.37 -26.36 -1.77
C ALA A 227 -2.90 -26.60 -3.21
N ILE A 228 -2.36 -25.57 -3.86
CA ILE A 228 -1.84 -25.66 -5.23
C ILE A 228 -0.31 -25.74 -5.15
N VAL A 229 0.22 -26.92 -5.40
CA VAL A 229 1.63 -27.08 -5.81
C VAL A 229 1.89 -26.00 -6.88
N PRO A 230 2.94 -25.17 -6.78
CA PRO A 230 3.19 -24.15 -7.78
C PRO A 230 3.16 -24.83 -9.13
N ALA A 231 2.18 -24.47 -9.94
CA ALA A 231 2.13 -24.93 -11.32
C ALA A 231 3.46 -24.54 -11.94
N GLU A 232 4.15 -25.52 -12.50
CA GLU A 232 5.33 -25.27 -13.30
C GLU A 232 5.03 -24.08 -14.19
N THR A 233 5.85 -23.05 -14.11
CA THR A 233 5.80 -21.91 -15.02
C THR A 233 6.23 -22.38 -16.41
N GLY A 234 5.37 -23.15 -17.03
CA GLY A 234 5.41 -23.41 -18.45
C GLY A 234 4.96 -22.13 -19.14
N SER A 235 5.89 -21.39 -19.68
CA SER A 235 5.63 -20.28 -20.59
C SER A 235 5.08 -20.80 -21.90
N HIS A 236 3.85 -21.24 -21.92
CA HIS A 236 3.06 -21.32 -23.13
C HIS A 236 1.78 -20.53 -22.92
N LYS A 237 1.88 -19.22 -23.16
CA LYS A 237 0.74 -18.49 -23.67
C LYS A 237 0.39 -19.12 -24.99
N GLU A 238 -0.53 -20.06 -24.99
CA GLU A 238 -1.29 -20.33 -26.21
C GLU A 238 -1.98 -19.03 -26.56
N LEU A 239 -1.42 -18.32 -27.51
CA LEU A 239 -2.08 -17.19 -28.14
C LEU A 239 -3.27 -17.78 -28.89
N ILE A 240 -4.43 -17.78 -28.24
CA ILE A 240 -5.71 -18.07 -28.89
C ILE A 240 -5.94 -16.91 -29.85
N THR A 241 -5.64 -17.13 -31.13
CA THR A 241 -6.00 -16.17 -32.16
C THR A 241 -7.50 -16.25 -32.35
N LEU A 242 -8.23 -15.28 -31.76
CA LEU A 242 -9.66 -15.13 -31.99
C LEU A 242 -9.85 -14.75 -33.45
N LYS A 243 -10.44 -15.65 -34.26
CA LYS A 243 -10.90 -15.35 -35.61
C LYS A 243 -12.29 -14.76 -35.54
N ARG A 244 -12.52 -13.69 -36.30
CA ARG A 244 -13.86 -13.11 -36.43
C ARG A 244 -14.77 -14.15 -37.07
N ASP A 245 -15.94 -14.42 -36.48
CA ASP A 245 -16.95 -15.29 -37.04
C ASP A 245 -17.58 -14.59 -38.24
N PRO A 246 -17.55 -15.20 -39.44
CA PRO A 246 -18.18 -14.63 -40.64
C PRO A 246 -19.68 -14.32 -40.47
N ALA A 247 -20.38 -15.05 -39.59
CA ALA A 247 -21.78 -14.83 -39.29
C ALA A 247 -22.09 -13.45 -38.68
N PHE A 248 -21.06 -12.78 -38.11
CA PHE A 248 -21.18 -11.46 -37.51
C PHE A 248 -20.41 -10.38 -38.30
N ALA A 249 -20.14 -10.59 -39.59
CA ALA A 249 -19.41 -9.66 -40.44
C ALA A 249 -20.03 -8.27 -40.47
N ASP A 250 -21.34 -8.17 -40.48
CA ASP A 250 -22.07 -6.90 -40.46
C ASP A 250 -21.83 -6.14 -39.15
N VAL A 251 -21.87 -6.83 -38.00
CA VAL A 251 -21.61 -6.23 -36.69
C VAL A 251 -20.16 -5.66 -36.62
N PHE A 252 -19.18 -6.41 -37.16
CA PHE A 252 -17.81 -5.93 -37.22
C PHE A 252 -17.61 -4.78 -38.21
N SER A 253 -18.41 -4.69 -39.27
CA SER A 253 -18.44 -3.55 -40.17
C SER A 253 -18.97 -2.30 -39.46
N ASP A 254 -20.08 -2.45 -38.71
CA ASP A 254 -20.67 -1.37 -37.93
C ASP A 254 -19.77 -0.85 -36.80
N MET A 255 -18.94 -1.72 -36.23
CA MET A 255 -17.90 -1.31 -35.24
C MET A 255 -16.81 -0.38 -35.80
N ASN A 256 -16.66 -0.30 -37.13
CA ASN A 256 -15.75 0.65 -37.77
C ASN A 256 -16.39 2.02 -37.99
N LEU A 257 -17.65 2.20 -37.65
CA LEU A 257 -18.30 3.52 -37.66
C LEU A 257 -17.62 4.40 -36.61
N ILE A 258 -17.39 5.67 -36.99
CA ILE A 258 -16.83 6.65 -36.09
C ILE A 258 -17.81 6.89 -34.95
N THR A 259 -17.47 6.40 -33.77
CA THR A 259 -18.25 6.66 -32.56
C THR A 259 -17.75 7.94 -31.91
N TYR A 260 -18.65 8.92 -31.74
CA TYR A 260 -18.33 10.08 -30.91
C TYR A 260 -18.30 9.66 -29.44
N ARG A 261 -17.13 9.72 -28.84
CA ARG A 261 -17.02 9.62 -27.40
C ARG A 261 -17.45 10.98 -26.84
N ILE A 262 -18.66 11.08 -26.38
CA ILE A 262 -19.06 12.19 -25.53
C ILE A 262 -18.44 11.90 -24.19
N ASP A 263 -17.31 12.52 -23.90
CA ASP A 263 -16.79 12.56 -22.53
C ASP A 263 -17.87 13.27 -21.73
N SER A 264 -18.59 12.51 -20.91
CA SER A 264 -19.49 13.10 -19.93
C SER A 264 -18.63 13.97 -19.04
N ALA A 265 -18.74 15.28 -19.21
CA ALA A 265 -18.04 16.24 -18.35
C ALA A 265 -18.33 15.81 -16.91
N ARG A 266 -17.28 15.42 -16.17
CA ARG A 266 -17.42 15.03 -14.76
C ARG A 266 -18.17 16.16 -14.08
N LYS A 267 -19.38 15.89 -13.62
CA LYS A 267 -20.20 16.88 -12.93
C LYS A 267 -19.40 17.37 -11.74
N GLN A 268 -18.96 18.62 -11.80
CA GLN A 268 -18.27 19.22 -10.68
C GLN A 268 -19.17 19.21 -9.44
N PRO A 269 -18.62 19.03 -8.24
CA PRO A 269 -19.39 19.11 -6.99
C PRO A 269 -20.23 20.39 -6.93
N ALA A 270 -21.41 20.30 -6.34
CA ALA A 270 -22.36 21.41 -6.27
C ALA A 270 -21.74 22.69 -5.67
N LEU A 271 -20.91 22.53 -4.64
CA LEU A 271 -20.19 23.63 -4.01
C LEU A 271 -19.28 24.38 -5.01
N ARG A 272 -18.49 23.64 -5.81
CA ARG A 272 -17.62 24.26 -6.84
C ARG A 272 -18.40 24.97 -7.91
N ARG A 273 -19.53 24.42 -8.32
CA ARG A 273 -20.43 25.06 -9.30
C ARG A 273 -21.01 26.36 -8.75
N LEU A 274 -21.43 26.36 -7.46
CA LEU A 274 -21.94 27.53 -6.78
C LEU A 274 -20.86 28.64 -6.72
N ILE A 275 -19.65 28.30 -6.32
CA ILE A 275 -18.54 29.26 -6.22
C ILE A 275 -18.14 29.79 -7.62
N ALA A 276 -18.12 28.91 -8.63
CA ALA A 276 -17.83 29.31 -10.01
C ALA A 276 -18.90 30.30 -10.56
N LEU A 277 -20.18 30.04 -10.27
CA LEU A 277 -21.27 30.95 -10.63
C LEU A 277 -21.13 32.29 -9.92
N ALA A 278 -20.87 32.27 -8.61
CA ALA A 278 -20.70 33.50 -7.83
C ALA A 278 -19.49 34.34 -8.33
N ARG A 279 -18.40 33.65 -8.78
CA ARG A 279 -17.26 34.32 -9.42
C ARG A 279 -17.66 34.97 -10.74
N ALA A 280 -18.35 34.25 -11.63
CA ALA A 280 -18.80 34.79 -12.90
C ALA A 280 -19.70 36.01 -12.71
N LEU A 281 -20.71 35.95 -11.81
CA LEU A 281 -21.59 37.06 -11.49
C LEU A 281 -20.84 38.30 -10.99
N THR A 282 -19.77 38.10 -10.23
CA THR A 282 -18.90 39.20 -9.77
C THR A 282 -18.05 39.75 -10.91
N GLN A 283 -17.47 38.90 -11.75
CA GLN A 283 -16.62 39.30 -12.89
C GLN A 283 -17.41 40.06 -13.97
N ASP A 284 -18.63 39.61 -14.24
CA ASP A 284 -19.52 40.22 -15.22
C ASP A 284 -20.25 41.46 -14.67
N MET A 285 -19.94 41.88 -13.43
CA MET A 285 -20.54 43.03 -12.74
C MET A 285 -22.07 42.95 -12.57
N ILE A 286 -22.66 41.76 -12.76
CA ILE A 286 -24.09 41.52 -12.56
C ILE A 286 -24.44 41.58 -11.06
N ALA A 287 -23.56 41.00 -10.23
CA ALA A 287 -23.67 41.05 -8.78
C ALA A 287 -22.26 41.15 -8.17
N PRO A 288 -21.72 42.36 -7.99
CA PRO A 288 -20.32 42.59 -7.60
C PRO A 288 -19.91 41.93 -6.29
N GLU A 289 -20.83 41.78 -5.33
CA GLU A 289 -20.59 41.18 -4.02
C GLU A 289 -20.90 39.67 -3.98
N ALA A 290 -21.31 39.07 -5.10
CA ALA A 290 -21.77 37.69 -5.13
C ALA A 290 -20.71 36.70 -4.62
N ARG A 291 -19.45 36.84 -5.04
CA ARG A 291 -18.36 35.96 -4.60
C ARG A 291 -18.12 36.07 -3.11
N LYS A 292 -17.96 37.26 -2.60
CA LYS A 292 -17.68 37.53 -1.18
C LYS A 292 -18.81 37.05 -0.27
N SER A 293 -20.05 37.34 -0.64
CA SER A 293 -21.24 36.93 0.12
C SER A 293 -21.43 35.40 0.10
N THR A 294 -21.14 34.74 -1.05
CA THR A 294 -21.24 33.29 -1.18
C THR A 294 -20.18 32.59 -0.33
N LEU A 295 -18.92 33.03 -0.39
CA LEU A 295 -17.85 32.44 0.41
C LEU A 295 -18.16 32.59 1.92
N LYS A 296 -18.64 33.74 2.35
CA LYS A 296 -19.05 33.95 3.73
C LYS A 296 -20.17 32.99 4.15
N LYS A 297 -21.24 32.87 3.34
CA LYS A 297 -22.37 31.96 3.62
C LYS A 297 -21.92 30.49 3.70
N VAL A 298 -21.00 30.08 2.82
CA VAL A 298 -20.47 28.71 2.85
C VAL A 298 -19.71 28.44 4.15
N LEU A 299 -18.90 29.39 4.63
CA LEU A 299 -18.19 29.24 5.89
C LEU A 299 -19.13 29.26 7.10
N ASP A 300 -20.13 30.15 7.09
CA ASP A 300 -21.14 30.22 8.14
C ASP A 300 -21.95 28.89 8.22
N GLU A 301 -22.23 28.25 7.09
CA GLU A 301 -22.88 26.94 7.02
C GLU A 301 -22.00 25.84 7.60
N PHE A 302 -20.69 25.81 7.29
CA PHE A 302 -19.77 24.88 7.91
C PHE A 302 -19.74 25.00 9.43
N GLU A 303 -19.72 26.24 9.95
CA GLU A 303 -19.77 26.47 11.40
C GLU A 303 -21.05 25.93 12.01
N SER A 304 -22.19 26.12 11.33
CA SER A 304 -23.50 25.61 11.75
C SER A 304 -23.53 24.08 11.78
N GLU A 305 -23.06 23.44 10.72
CA GLU A 305 -23.00 21.97 10.63
C GLU A 305 -22.06 21.37 11.69
N ILE A 306 -20.90 21.96 11.92
CA ILE A 306 -19.98 21.52 12.98
C ILE A 306 -20.62 21.67 14.35
N ALA A 307 -21.33 22.77 14.60
CA ALA A 307 -22.07 22.97 15.85
C ALA A 307 -23.17 21.90 16.03
N ALA A 308 -23.88 21.54 14.96
CA ALA A 308 -24.87 20.47 14.97
C ALA A 308 -24.23 19.10 15.25
N LEU A 309 -23.08 18.79 14.63
CA LEU A 309 -22.32 17.56 14.88
C LEU A 309 -21.84 17.48 16.34
N LYS A 310 -21.33 18.57 16.90
CA LYS A 310 -20.93 18.65 18.32
C LYS A 310 -22.13 18.39 19.24
N LYS A 311 -23.30 18.99 18.95
CA LYS A 311 -24.51 18.81 19.74
C LYS A 311 -25.05 17.37 19.69
N SER A 312 -24.84 16.66 18.57
CA SER A 312 -25.27 15.26 18.41
C SER A 312 -24.26 14.23 18.94
N GLY A 313 -23.10 14.64 19.44
CA GLY A 313 -22.00 13.75 19.87
C GLY A 313 -21.20 13.11 18.73
N LYS A 314 -21.64 13.23 17.48
CA LYS A 314 -20.95 12.66 16.31
C LYS A 314 -19.60 13.31 16.02
N PHE A 315 -19.43 14.57 16.46
CA PHE A 315 -18.17 15.27 16.27
C PHE A 315 -17.01 14.59 17.01
N GLU A 316 -17.25 14.06 18.20
CA GLU A 316 -16.22 13.35 18.98
C GLU A 316 -15.82 12.03 18.32
N GLU A 317 -16.76 11.31 17.73
CA GLU A 317 -16.48 10.10 16.93
C GLU A 317 -15.58 10.43 15.72
N ILE A 318 -15.96 11.47 14.96
CA ILE A 318 -15.18 11.94 13.80
C ILE A 318 -13.80 12.44 14.25
N SER A 319 -13.75 13.20 15.35
CA SER A 319 -12.49 13.73 15.88
C SER A 319 -11.54 12.62 16.31
N LYS A 320 -12.02 11.59 16.99
CA LYS A 320 -11.22 10.41 17.34
C LYS A 320 -10.69 9.68 16.10
N ALA A 321 -11.51 9.57 15.05
CA ALA A 321 -11.11 8.97 13.79
C ALA A 321 -10.09 9.81 13.01
N VAL A 322 -10.02 11.13 13.25
CA VAL A 322 -9.10 12.06 12.59
C VAL A 322 -7.81 12.28 13.39
N THR A 323 -7.84 12.13 14.72
CA THR A 323 -6.64 12.30 15.55
C THR A 323 -5.82 11.03 15.71
N GLY A 324 -6.39 9.87 15.43
CA GLY A 324 -5.70 8.60 15.48
C GLY A 324 -6.22 7.62 14.45
N LEU A 325 -5.33 6.80 13.91
CA LEU A 325 -5.64 5.69 13.03
C LEU A 325 -5.96 4.46 13.89
N ALA A 326 -7.18 3.93 13.80
CA ALA A 326 -7.49 2.62 14.33
C ALA A 326 -6.87 1.55 13.42
N LEU A 327 -5.75 1.00 13.85
CA LEU A 327 -5.02 -0.04 13.14
C LEU A 327 -5.56 -1.41 13.57
N ARG A 328 -6.08 -2.17 12.64
CA ARG A 328 -6.46 -3.56 12.84
C ARG A 328 -5.33 -4.49 12.42
N THR A 329 -5.15 -5.54 13.19
CA THR A 329 -4.14 -6.57 12.91
C THR A 329 -4.82 -7.92 12.76
N LEU A 330 -4.63 -8.55 11.61
CA LEU A 330 -5.01 -9.93 11.33
C LEU A 330 -3.75 -10.79 11.37
N THR A 331 -3.73 -11.80 12.24
CA THR A 331 -2.64 -12.77 12.30
C THR A 331 -3.08 -14.09 11.66
N ILE A 332 -2.35 -14.54 10.66
CA ILE A 332 -2.53 -15.85 10.02
C ILE A 332 -1.43 -16.75 10.59
N ASP A 333 -1.82 -17.74 11.38
CA ASP A 333 -0.89 -18.71 11.97
C ASP A 333 -0.83 -19.97 11.10
N TYR A 334 0.37 -20.30 10.66
CA TYR A 334 0.64 -21.51 9.88
C TYR A 334 1.14 -22.67 10.77
N GLY A 335 1.43 -22.44 12.06
CA GLY A 335 2.11 -23.39 12.97
C GLY A 335 1.21 -24.39 13.68
N SER A 336 -0.10 -24.20 13.78
CA SER A 336 -1.02 -25.14 14.43
C SER A 336 -2.24 -25.39 13.58
N SER A 337 -2.47 -26.66 13.28
CA SER A 337 -3.65 -27.21 12.58
C SER A 337 -4.76 -26.21 12.23
N ALA A 338 -4.72 -25.68 11.02
CA ALA A 338 -5.81 -25.26 10.13
C ALA A 338 -6.90 -24.31 10.65
N LYS A 339 -6.76 -23.65 11.79
CA LYS A 339 -7.69 -22.61 12.22
C LYS A 339 -6.90 -21.33 12.49
N GLY A 340 -6.85 -20.45 11.48
CA GLY A 340 -6.38 -19.09 11.69
C GLY A 340 -7.12 -18.48 12.88
N THR A 341 -6.43 -18.25 13.97
CA THR A 341 -6.93 -17.47 15.08
C THR A 341 -6.93 -16.03 14.64
N THR A 342 -8.11 -15.49 14.38
CA THR A 342 -8.29 -14.09 14.07
C THR A 342 -8.25 -13.31 15.37
N ASP A 343 -7.07 -12.94 15.83
CA ASP A 343 -6.94 -11.95 16.89
C ASP A 343 -7.08 -10.57 16.24
N ASN A 344 -8.29 -10.02 16.31
CA ASN A 344 -8.55 -8.64 15.93
C ASN A 344 -8.11 -7.73 17.08
N ILE A 345 -6.85 -7.37 17.08
CA ILE A 345 -6.33 -6.32 17.97
C ILE A 345 -6.55 -4.99 17.25
N SER A 346 -7.26 -4.06 17.88
CA SER A 346 -7.40 -2.69 17.41
C SER A 346 -6.55 -1.79 18.29
N GLU A 347 -5.57 -1.14 17.70
CA GLU A 347 -4.70 -0.16 18.34
C GLU A 347 -4.91 1.21 17.70
N ILE A 348 -4.89 2.27 18.50
CA ILE A 348 -4.98 3.65 17.98
C ILE A 348 -3.57 4.20 17.86
N VAL A 349 -3.16 4.48 16.63
CA VAL A 349 -1.86 5.08 16.30
C VAL A 349 -2.06 6.54 15.95
N GLU A 350 -1.20 7.41 16.46
CA GLU A 350 -1.25 8.85 16.17
C GLU A 350 -0.93 9.14 14.70
N LEU A 351 -1.72 10.03 14.07
CA LEU A 351 -1.50 10.41 12.67
C LEU A 351 -0.15 11.13 12.49
N SER A 352 0.53 10.80 11.40
CA SER A 352 1.74 11.50 11.02
C SER A 352 1.45 12.93 10.55
N GLU A 353 2.39 13.86 10.72
CA GLU A 353 2.28 15.23 10.22
C GLU A 353 2.05 15.26 8.69
N PHE A 354 2.62 14.32 7.96
CA PHE A 354 2.41 14.17 6.51
C PHE A 354 0.96 13.89 6.16
N ASP A 355 0.30 12.99 6.90
CA ASP A 355 -1.11 12.66 6.66
C ASP A 355 -2.02 13.81 7.05
N ILE A 356 -1.73 14.52 8.14
CA ILE A 356 -2.47 15.73 8.55
C ILE A 356 -2.38 16.80 7.46
N ASN A 357 -1.18 17.06 6.94
CA ASN A 357 -0.98 18.02 5.86
C ASN A 357 -1.68 17.59 4.57
N ASN A 358 -1.62 16.31 4.22
CA ASN A 358 -2.33 15.76 3.06
C ASN A 358 -3.85 15.90 3.19
N LEU A 359 -4.42 15.65 4.38
CA LEU A 359 -5.84 15.87 4.65
C LEU A 359 -6.23 17.33 4.45
N PHE A 360 -5.42 18.26 4.96
CA PHE A 360 -5.64 19.70 4.80
C PHE A 360 -5.62 20.12 3.32
N GLU A 361 -4.63 19.67 2.55
CA GLU A 361 -4.54 19.96 1.11
C GLU A 361 -5.68 19.31 0.31
N ARG A 362 -6.10 18.09 0.68
CA ARG A 362 -7.27 17.42 0.08
C ARG A 362 -8.55 18.20 0.36
N ALA A 363 -8.74 18.69 1.58
CA ALA A 363 -9.85 19.58 1.92
C ALA A 363 -9.85 20.84 1.03
N GLY A 364 -8.69 21.44 0.81
CA GLY A 364 -8.52 22.56 -0.12
C GLY A 364 -8.92 22.23 -1.55
N LYS A 365 -8.57 21.04 -2.05
CA LYS A 365 -8.96 20.57 -3.40
C LYS A 365 -10.47 20.33 -3.51
N VAL A 366 -11.13 19.87 -2.46
CA VAL A 366 -12.59 19.63 -2.44
C VAL A 366 -13.35 20.95 -2.35
N LEU A 367 -12.98 21.80 -1.42
CA LEU A 367 -13.66 23.08 -1.15
C LEU A 367 -13.40 24.13 -2.23
N GLY A 368 -12.15 24.24 -2.67
CA GLY A 368 -11.72 25.27 -3.64
C GLY A 368 -11.56 26.65 -3.04
N GLU A 369 -11.12 27.63 -3.85
CA GLU A 369 -11.02 29.07 -3.53
C GLU A 369 -10.27 29.43 -2.24
N GLY A 370 -9.49 28.51 -1.67
CA GLY A 370 -8.79 28.74 -0.41
C GLY A 370 -9.69 28.74 0.84
N LEU A 371 -10.93 28.27 0.72
CA LEU A 371 -11.90 28.22 1.84
C LEU A 371 -11.35 27.48 3.07
N HIS A 372 -10.60 26.42 2.89
CA HIS A 372 -9.95 25.67 3.99
C HIS A 372 -8.97 26.55 4.77
N LYS A 373 -8.19 27.42 4.06
CA LYS A 373 -7.25 28.35 4.71
C LYS A 373 -7.99 29.48 5.42
N GLU A 374 -9.06 30.01 4.81
CA GLU A 374 -9.87 31.04 5.41
C GLU A 374 -10.60 30.53 6.67
N TYR A 375 -11.12 29.30 6.61
CA TYR A 375 -11.69 28.64 7.79
C TYR A 375 -10.65 28.46 8.90
N TRP A 376 -9.46 27.96 8.55
CA TRP A 376 -8.36 27.83 9.48
C TRP A 376 -8.01 29.14 10.17
N VAL A 377 -7.84 30.23 9.40
CA VAL A 377 -7.52 31.55 9.96
C VAL A 377 -8.61 32.05 10.91
N ARG A 378 -9.89 31.82 10.62
CA ARG A 378 -11.00 32.20 11.53
C ARG A 378 -10.91 31.49 12.88
N HIS A 379 -10.46 30.26 12.91
CA HIS A 379 -10.42 29.40 14.10
C HIS A 379 -9.05 29.35 14.77
N ALA A 380 -7.95 29.53 14.05
CA ALA A 380 -6.59 29.48 14.58
C ALA A 380 -6.35 30.42 15.77
N VAL A 381 -7.00 31.59 15.78
CA VAL A 381 -6.89 32.55 16.89
C VAL A 381 -7.58 32.04 18.15
N ARG A 382 -8.60 31.14 18.04
CA ARG A 382 -9.27 30.54 19.19
C ARG A 382 -8.50 29.35 19.73
N ASP A 383 -7.96 28.53 18.83
CA ASP A 383 -7.34 27.24 19.18
C ASP A 383 -5.91 27.39 19.71
N PHE A 384 -5.20 28.48 19.37
CA PHE A 384 -3.87 28.77 19.94
C PHE A 384 -3.87 28.97 21.46
N LYS A 385 -5.00 29.23 22.08
CA LYS A 385 -5.14 29.34 23.53
C LYS A 385 -5.39 27.98 24.21
N ASP A 386 -5.88 27.01 23.47
CA ASP A 386 -6.26 25.69 23.99
C ASP A 386 -5.19 24.62 23.72
N VAL A 387 -4.18 24.90 22.90
CA VAL A 387 -3.04 24.03 22.59
C VAL A 387 -1.84 24.28 23.54
N LYS A 388 -2.02 25.06 24.57
CA LYS A 388 -1.11 25.17 25.72
C LYS A 388 -1.75 24.48 26.92
#